data_04d494f0afc186f047e961bc14dcfe85
#
_entry.id   04d494f0afc186f047e961bc14dcfe85
#
_cell.length_a   1.000
_cell.length_b   1.000
_cell.length_c   1.000
_cell.angle_alpha   90.00
_cell.angle_beta   90.00
_cell.angle_gamma   90.00
#
_symmetry.space_group_name_H-M   'P 1'
#
loop_
_entity.id
_entity.type
_entity.pdbx_description
1 polymer ?
#
loop_
_entity_poly.entity_id
_entity_poly.type
_entity_poly.pdbx_seq_one_letter_code
_entity_poly.pdbx_strand_id
1 'polypeptide(L)'
;MTEALLEVRNLSRRFAAVDALKEVNFSVEAGEVHALIGPNGAGKTTFIHHVFGALQPDSGSVHFAGRDITRLAMHQRVVAGMARSYQITNVFLGLSALDNVALAVQGRPDAGSSFRFWQPARREQRLFDEARSFLEQVGLSRRVETTAGNLAHGEQRALELAMALATQPKLLLLDEPMAGTGPEESARMVELIEHLARHVTILLVEHDMAAVFRLADRISVLVNGQLIATGTPDEVRADPAVRRAYLGDHL
;
A
#
# COMPACT_ATOMS: atom_id res chain seq x y z
N MET A 1 -24.19 -8.88 3.36
CA MET A 1 -22.90 -9.15 2.65
C MET A 1 -22.26 -7.79 2.48
N THR A 2 -21.17 -7.53 3.18
CA THR A 2 -20.36 -6.32 2.98
C THR A 2 -19.78 -6.38 1.57
N GLU A 3 -19.94 -5.31 0.80
CA GLU A 3 -19.38 -5.21 -0.54
C GLU A 3 -17.86 -5.00 -0.40
N ALA A 4 -17.05 -5.82 -1.09
CA ALA A 4 -15.59 -5.72 -1.03
C ALA A 4 -15.12 -4.36 -1.54
N LEU A 5 -14.17 -3.72 -0.83
CA LEU A 5 -13.58 -2.45 -1.26
C LEU A 5 -12.74 -2.62 -2.52
N LEU A 6 -11.95 -3.71 -2.59
CA LEU A 6 -11.20 -4.11 -3.78
C LEU A 6 -11.65 -5.51 -4.19
N GLU A 7 -11.93 -5.71 -5.46
CA GLU A 7 -12.25 -7.03 -6.02
C GLU A 7 -11.51 -7.23 -7.34
N VAL A 8 -10.83 -8.36 -7.43
CA VAL A 8 -10.09 -8.80 -8.63
C VAL A 8 -10.73 -10.09 -9.11
N ARG A 9 -11.12 -10.15 -10.38
CA ARG A 9 -11.84 -11.28 -10.98
C ARG A 9 -11.07 -11.87 -12.16
N ASN A 10 -10.70 -13.14 -12.07
CA ASN A 10 -10.06 -13.94 -13.12
C ASN A 10 -8.85 -13.24 -13.77
N LEU A 11 -8.06 -12.52 -12.97
CA LEU A 11 -6.94 -11.71 -13.44
C LEU A 11 -5.83 -12.61 -13.97
N SER A 12 -5.49 -12.44 -15.24
CA SER A 12 -4.40 -13.20 -15.87
C SER A 12 -3.41 -12.28 -16.57
N ARG A 13 -2.13 -12.65 -16.48
CA ARG A 13 -1.03 -11.97 -17.15
C ARG A 13 0.05 -12.95 -17.55
N ARG A 14 0.47 -12.87 -18.83
CA ARG A 14 1.57 -13.65 -19.38
C ARG A 14 2.68 -12.72 -19.88
N PHE A 15 3.92 -13.07 -19.60
CA PHE A 15 5.12 -12.44 -20.15
C PHE A 15 5.86 -13.47 -20.99
N ALA A 16 5.85 -13.31 -22.31
CA ALA A 16 6.41 -14.26 -23.26
C ALA A 16 5.89 -15.72 -22.99
N ALA A 17 6.74 -16.59 -22.47
CA ALA A 17 6.38 -17.99 -22.15
C ALA A 17 5.96 -18.23 -20.69
N VAL A 18 6.01 -17.19 -19.83
CA VAL A 18 5.74 -17.33 -18.39
C VAL A 18 4.38 -16.75 -18.04
N ASP A 19 3.51 -17.55 -17.49
CA ASP A 19 2.25 -17.10 -16.89
C ASP A 19 2.54 -16.52 -15.50
N ALA A 20 2.58 -15.21 -15.40
CA ALA A 20 2.86 -14.51 -14.15
C ALA A 20 1.65 -14.48 -13.21
N LEU A 21 0.44 -14.45 -13.77
CA LEU A 21 -0.84 -14.58 -13.05
C LEU A 21 -1.79 -15.46 -13.86
N LYS A 22 -2.56 -16.32 -13.18
CA LYS A 22 -3.47 -17.30 -13.78
C LYS A 22 -4.82 -17.23 -13.07
N GLU A 23 -5.80 -16.60 -13.69
CA GLU A 23 -7.19 -16.50 -13.21
C GLU A 23 -7.31 -16.14 -11.72
N VAL A 24 -6.49 -15.20 -11.27
CA VAL A 24 -6.45 -14.79 -9.87
C VAL A 24 -7.76 -14.10 -9.49
N ASN A 25 -8.43 -14.63 -8.46
CA ASN A 25 -9.61 -14.03 -7.84
C ASN A 25 -9.23 -13.62 -6.42
N PHE A 26 -9.39 -12.32 -6.08
CA PHE A 26 -8.91 -11.75 -4.83
C PHE A 26 -9.86 -10.64 -4.36
N SER A 27 -10.06 -10.50 -3.07
CA SER A 27 -10.89 -9.43 -2.52
C SER A 27 -10.30 -8.87 -1.24
N VAL A 28 -10.51 -7.56 -1.00
CA VAL A 28 -10.19 -6.87 0.25
C VAL A 28 -11.46 -6.20 0.75
N GLU A 29 -11.84 -6.50 1.99
CA GLU A 29 -12.95 -5.86 2.67
C GLU A 29 -12.54 -4.48 3.18
N ALA A 30 -13.53 -3.57 3.35
CA ALA A 30 -13.25 -2.27 3.94
C ALA A 30 -12.85 -2.40 5.41
N GLY A 31 -11.73 -1.75 5.80
CA GLY A 31 -11.25 -1.71 7.18
C GLY A 31 -10.36 -2.89 7.59
N GLU A 32 -10.08 -3.86 6.69
CA GLU A 32 -9.16 -4.96 7.00
C GLU A 32 -7.71 -4.67 6.58
N VAL A 33 -6.79 -5.34 7.22
CA VAL A 33 -5.41 -5.55 6.74
C VAL A 33 -5.37 -6.90 6.03
N HIS A 34 -5.30 -6.89 4.71
CA HIS A 34 -5.17 -8.11 3.91
C HIS A 34 -3.72 -8.28 3.44
N ALA A 35 -3.06 -9.34 3.88
CA ALA A 35 -1.71 -9.64 3.43
C ALA A 35 -1.71 -10.56 2.20
N LEU A 36 -0.87 -10.24 1.21
CA LEU A 36 -0.56 -11.09 0.08
C LEU A 36 0.88 -11.60 0.23
N ILE A 37 1.02 -12.89 0.49
CA ILE A 37 2.31 -13.55 0.68
C ILE A 37 2.58 -14.58 -0.42
N GLY A 38 3.81 -15.08 -0.46
CA GLY A 38 4.23 -16.13 -1.39
C GLY A 38 5.73 -16.06 -1.69
N PRO A 39 6.31 -17.12 -2.28
CA PRO A 39 7.73 -17.16 -2.59
C PRO A 39 8.15 -16.08 -3.61
N ASN A 40 9.47 -15.87 -3.75
CA ASN A 40 10.00 -15.00 -4.79
C ASN A 40 9.61 -15.54 -6.18
N GLY A 41 9.20 -14.63 -7.06
CA GLY A 41 8.70 -15.02 -8.39
C GLY A 41 7.25 -15.53 -8.42
N ALA A 42 6.52 -15.56 -7.29
CA ALA A 42 5.12 -16.01 -7.24
C ALA A 42 4.15 -15.13 -8.05
N GLY A 43 4.52 -13.89 -8.39
CA GLY A 43 3.67 -12.95 -9.11
C GLY A 43 3.14 -11.78 -8.27
N LYS A 44 3.54 -11.64 -6.99
CA LYS A 44 3.04 -10.61 -6.06
C LYS A 44 3.22 -9.19 -6.62
N THR A 45 4.42 -8.81 -7.05
CA THR A 45 4.69 -7.49 -7.65
C THR A 45 3.88 -7.28 -8.93
N THR A 46 3.75 -8.31 -9.77
CA THR A 46 2.89 -8.25 -10.97
C THR A 46 1.44 -7.99 -10.59
N PHE A 47 0.93 -8.69 -9.57
CA PHE A 47 -0.43 -8.49 -9.06
C PHE A 47 -0.65 -7.04 -8.59
N ILE A 48 0.24 -6.53 -7.74
CA ILE A 48 0.18 -5.14 -7.27
C ILE A 48 0.22 -4.13 -8.42
N HIS A 49 1.06 -4.37 -9.44
CA HIS A 49 1.13 -3.51 -10.62
C HIS A 49 -0.20 -3.47 -11.39
N HIS A 50 -0.93 -4.59 -11.48
CA HIS A 50 -2.27 -4.62 -12.06
C HIS A 50 -3.30 -3.91 -11.17
N VAL A 51 -3.28 -4.18 -9.86
CA VAL A 51 -4.19 -3.53 -8.90
C VAL A 51 -3.99 -2.01 -8.87
N PHE A 52 -2.75 -1.53 -9.00
CA PHE A 52 -2.47 -0.08 -8.99
C PHE A 52 -2.47 0.58 -10.39
N GLY A 53 -2.61 -0.21 -11.47
CA GLY A 53 -2.75 0.29 -12.85
C GLY A 53 -1.45 0.63 -13.56
N ALA A 54 -0.31 0.14 -13.04
CA ALA A 54 0.99 0.21 -13.71
C ALA A 54 1.08 -0.77 -14.90
N LEU A 55 0.32 -1.88 -14.84
CA LEU A 55 0.20 -2.87 -15.90
C LEU A 55 -1.26 -3.10 -16.25
N GLN A 56 -1.54 -3.40 -17.52
CA GLN A 56 -2.85 -3.85 -17.98
C GLN A 56 -2.89 -5.38 -18.03
N PRO A 57 -3.96 -6.04 -17.54
CA PRO A 57 -4.09 -7.48 -17.62
C PRO A 57 -4.38 -7.96 -19.04
N ASP A 58 -4.05 -9.22 -19.32
CA ASP A 58 -4.43 -9.87 -20.58
C ASP A 58 -5.91 -10.27 -20.54
N SER A 59 -6.41 -10.68 -19.37
CA SER A 59 -7.82 -10.94 -19.10
C SER A 59 -8.18 -10.70 -17.65
N GLY A 60 -9.48 -10.69 -17.36
CA GLY A 60 -10.02 -10.41 -16.03
C GLY A 60 -10.26 -8.93 -15.78
N SER A 61 -10.64 -8.59 -14.55
CA SER A 61 -11.00 -7.22 -14.17
C SER A 61 -10.63 -6.89 -12.74
N VAL A 62 -10.46 -5.59 -12.49
CA VAL A 62 -10.21 -5.01 -11.16
C VAL A 62 -11.30 -4.00 -10.85
N HIS A 63 -11.99 -4.20 -9.73
CA HIS A 63 -13.04 -3.31 -9.24
C HIS A 63 -12.62 -2.68 -7.92
N PHE A 64 -12.91 -1.40 -7.74
CA PHE A 64 -12.62 -0.66 -6.53
C PHE A 64 -13.84 0.18 -6.12
N ALA A 65 -14.31 -0.01 -4.89
CA ALA A 65 -15.54 0.61 -4.38
C ALA A 65 -16.72 0.43 -5.36
N GLY A 66 -16.94 -0.80 -5.85
CA GLY A 66 -18.01 -1.16 -6.78
C GLY A 66 -17.80 -0.73 -8.24
N ARG A 67 -16.73 0.03 -8.55
CA ARG A 67 -16.45 0.55 -9.90
C ARG A 67 -15.36 -0.26 -10.59
N ASP A 68 -15.56 -0.61 -11.85
CA ASP A 68 -14.51 -1.18 -12.70
C ASP A 68 -13.40 -0.13 -12.95
N ILE A 69 -12.19 -0.45 -12.51
CA ILE A 69 -10.99 0.38 -12.66
C ILE A 69 -9.94 -0.29 -13.55
N THR A 70 -10.27 -1.38 -14.20
CA THR A 70 -9.33 -2.23 -14.93
C THR A 70 -8.45 -1.42 -15.90
N ARG A 71 -9.06 -0.48 -16.62
CA ARG A 71 -8.37 0.34 -17.63
C ARG A 71 -7.97 1.73 -17.15
N LEU A 72 -8.24 2.07 -15.88
CA LEU A 72 -7.84 3.37 -15.34
C LEU A 72 -6.32 3.42 -15.15
N ALA A 73 -5.72 4.55 -15.54
CA ALA A 73 -4.32 4.85 -15.27
C ALA A 73 -4.07 5.09 -13.78
N MET A 74 -2.81 4.94 -13.32
CA MET A 74 -2.43 5.08 -11.91
C MET A 74 -2.98 6.35 -11.25
N HIS A 75 -2.80 7.52 -11.87
CA HIS A 75 -3.27 8.80 -11.32
C HIS A 75 -4.80 8.83 -11.12
N GLN A 76 -5.57 8.15 -12.00
CA GLN A 76 -7.02 8.05 -11.86
C GLN A 76 -7.43 7.14 -10.69
N ARG A 77 -6.62 6.08 -10.39
CA ARG A 77 -6.82 5.22 -9.23
C ARG A 77 -6.48 5.94 -7.93
N VAL A 78 -5.47 6.82 -7.93
CA VAL A 78 -5.18 7.71 -6.79
C VAL A 78 -6.38 8.63 -6.54
N VAL A 79 -6.92 9.26 -7.57
CA VAL A 79 -8.13 10.09 -7.46
C VAL A 79 -9.35 9.28 -6.98
N ALA A 80 -9.43 7.98 -7.31
CA ALA A 80 -10.49 7.10 -6.82
C ALA A 80 -10.34 6.72 -5.33
N GLY A 81 -9.20 7.02 -4.70
CA GLY A 81 -8.92 6.76 -3.29
C GLY A 81 -7.97 5.60 -3.02
N MET A 82 -7.08 5.28 -3.95
CA MET A 82 -6.00 4.33 -3.74
C MET A 82 -4.68 5.06 -3.53
N ALA A 83 -3.86 4.61 -2.57
CA ALA A 83 -2.46 5.06 -2.44
C ALA A 83 -1.52 3.85 -2.40
N ARG A 84 -0.26 4.07 -2.74
CA ARG A 84 0.78 3.03 -2.70
C ARG A 84 2.08 3.61 -2.15
N SER A 85 2.73 2.88 -1.22
CA SER A 85 4.15 3.07 -0.94
C SER A 85 4.99 2.30 -1.96
N TYR A 86 6.18 2.78 -2.26
CA TYR A 86 7.10 2.15 -3.21
C TYR A 86 8.29 1.54 -2.47
N GLN A 87 8.86 0.46 -3.02
CA GLN A 87 10.09 -0.17 -2.52
C GLN A 87 11.28 0.81 -2.47
N ILE A 88 11.33 1.75 -3.42
CA ILE A 88 12.30 2.86 -3.44
C ILE A 88 11.56 4.11 -3.01
N THR A 89 12.01 4.70 -1.92
CA THR A 89 11.40 5.89 -1.33
C THR A 89 11.32 7.04 -2.34
N ASN A 90 10.10 7.48 -2.66
CA ASN A 90 9.80 8.51 -3.65
C ASN A 90 9.43 9.83 -2.95
N VAL A 91 10.41 10.50 -2.34
CA VAL A 91 10.26 11.80 -1.71
C VAL A 91 11.10 12.85 -2.43
N PHE A 92 10.67 14.10 -2.36
CA PHE A 92 11.46 15.22 -2.89
C PHE A 92 12.59 15.55 -1.92
N LEU A 93 13.76 14.98 -2.14
CA LEU A 93 14.91 15.03 -1.23
C LEU A 93 15.38 16.45 -0.90
N GLY A 94 15.17 17.44 -1.79
CA GLY A 94 15.53 18.84 -1.61
C GLY A 94 14.51 19.68 -0.84
N LEU A 95 13.34 19.12 -0.55
CA LEU A 95 12.28 19.81 0.19
C LEU A 95 12.26 19.37 1.65
N SER A 96 11.63 20.18 2.53
CA SER A 96 11.38 19.79 3.92
C SER A 96 10.37 18.63 3.97
N ALA A 97 10.31 17.92 5.12
CA ALA A 97 9.26 16.93 5.35
C ALA A 97 7.87 17.56 5.23
N LEU A 98 7.69 18.78 5.76
CA LEU A 98 6.44 19.53 5.66
C LEU A 98 6.04 19.81 4.21
N ASP A 99 6.98 20.31 3.39
CA ASP A 99 6.69 20.65 2.00
C ASP A 99 6.33 19.40 1.17
N ASN A 100 7.00 18.28 1.43
CA ASN A 100 6.67 16.99 0.78
C ASN A 100 5.22 16.60 1.04
N VAL A 101 4.77 16.63 2.30
CA VAL A 101 3.38 16.27 2.66
C VAL A 101 2.41 17.33 2.18
N ALA A 102 2.76 18.62 2.26
CA ALA A 102 1.93 19.71 1.77
C ALA A 102 1.63 19.59 0.27
N LEU A 103 2.61 19.18 -0.54
CA LEU A 103 2.41 18.88 -1.97
C LEU A 103 1.40 17.74 -2.17
N ALA A 104 1.45 16.69 -1.34
CA ALA A 104 0.50 15.58 -1.43
C ALA A 104 -0.93 16.04 -1.05
N VAL A 105 -1.08 16.85 0.00
CA VAL A 105 -2.36 17.47 0.39
C VAL A 105 -2.90 18.33 -0.76
N GLN A 106 -2.05 19.17 -1.37
CA GLN A 106 -2.44 20.04 -2.47
C GLN A 106 -2.87 19.27 -3.72
N GLY A 107 -2.30 18.06 -3.94
CA GLY A 107 -2.61 17.20 -5.09
C GLY A 107 -3.99 16.54 -5.04
N ARG A 108 -4.73 16.64 -3.95
CA ARG A 108 -6.08 16.07 -3.83
C ARG A 108 -7.09 16.80 -4.70
N PRO A 109 -8.09 16.09 -5.25
CA PRO A 109 -9.16 16.71 -6.05
C PRO A 109 -9.97 17.75 -5.29
N ASP A 110 -10.19 17.55 -3.99
CA ASP A 110 -10.95 18.43 -3.09
C ASP A 110 -10.15 19.65 -2.61
N ALA A 111 -8.82 19.61 -2.71
CA ALA A 111 -7.96 20.74 -2.33
C ALA A 111 -8.16 21.99 -3.24
N GLY A 112 -8.88 21.83 -4.36
CA GLY A 112 -9.18 22.86 -5.35
C GLY A 112 -7.99 23.17 -6.25
N SER A 113 -8.28 23.61 -7.48
CA SER A 113 -7.33 23.78 -8.59
C SER A 113 -6.03 24.45 -8.19
N SER A 114 -4.92 23.77 -8.44
CA SER A 114 -3.52 24.20 -8.20
C SER A 114 -3.08 25.46 -9.01
N PHE A 115 -3.94 25.96 -9.91
CA PHE A 115 -3.61 27.08 -10.81
C PHE A 115 -4.14 28.45 -10.37
N ARG A 116 -4.61 28.60 -9.11
CA ARG A 116 -5.02 29.91 -8.60
C ARG A 116 -3.87 30.62 -7.90
N PHE A 117 -3.12 31.42 -8.62
CA PHE A 117 -2.02 32.29 -8.13
C PHE A 117 -2.46 33.37 -7.10
N TRP A 118 -3.75 33.46 -6.77
CA TRP A 118 -4.34 34.45 -5.85
C TRP A 118 -5.12 33.75 -4.74
N GLN A 119 -4.47 32.85 -3.97
CA GLN A 119 -5.16 32.23 -2.85
C GLN A 119 -4.90 33.00 -1.53
N PRO A 120 -5.93 33.14 -0.65
CA PRO A 120 -5.75 33.77 0.65
C PRO A 120 -4.77 32.99 1.53
N ALA A 121 -3.90 33.67 2.27
CA ALA A 121 -2.94 33.10 3.23
C ALA A 121 -3.58 32.09 4.23
N ARG A 122 -4.87 32.24 4.55
CA ARG A 122 -5.62 31.29 5.39
C ARG A 122 -5.74 29.88 4.82
N ARG A 123 -5.70 29.74 3.49
CA ARG A 123 -5.76 28.41 2.85
C ARG A 123 -4.40 27.73 2.87
N GLU A 124 -3.35 28.50 2.70
CA GLU A 124 -1.98 28.04 2.82
C GLU A 124 -1.71 27.54 4.25
N GLN A 125 -2.15 28.30 5.27
CA GLN A 125 -2.04 27.87 6.66
C GLN A 125 -2.75 26.54 6.94
N ARG A 126 -3.99 26.34 6.44
CA ARG A 126 -4.73 25.09 6.60
C ARG A 126 -4.01 23.91 5.95
N LEU A 127 -3.41 24.11 4.78
CA LEU A 127 -2.65 23.08 4.07
C LEU A 127 -1.46 22.61 4.90
N PHE A 128 -0.70 23.54 5.46
CA PHE A 128 0.44 23.21 6.32
C PHE A 128 0.01 22.60 7.67
N ASP A 129 -1.10 23.05 8.25
CA ASP A 129 -1.62 22.47 9.49
C ASP A 129 -2.06 21.01 9.25
N GLU A 130 -2.71 20.74 8.12
CA GLU A 130 -3.09 19.39 7.72
C GLU A 130 -1.85 18.52 7.42
N ALA A 131 -0.85 19.05 6.73
CA ALA A 131 0.41 18.36 6.47
C ALA A 131 1.15 18.00 7.78
N ARG A 132 1.14 18.88 8.78
CA ARG A 132 1.71 18.60 10.12
C ARG A 132 0.98 17.45 10.81
N SER A 133 -0.35 17.36 10.69
CA SER A 133 -1.11 16.27 11.30
C SER A 133 -0.74 14.89 10.71
N PHE A 134 -0.46 14.81 9.42
CA PHE A 134 0.03 13.56 8.80
C PHE A 134 1.46 13.22 9.24
N LEU A 135 2.33 14.21 9.39
CA LEU A 135 3.67 13.99 9.94
C LEU A 135 3.63 13.52 11.40
N GLU A 136 2.68 14.02 12.19
CA GLU A 136 2.46 13.55 13.56
C GLU A 136 2.00 12.08 13.59
N GLN A 137 1.06 11.69 12.73
CA GLN A 137 0.58 10.32 12.63
C GLN A 137 1.68 9.30 12.33
N VAL A 138 2.73 9.69 11.61
CA VAL A 138 3.87 8.83 11.29
C VAL A 138 5.08 9.06 12.21
N GLY A 139 4.94 9.83 13.30
CA GLY A 139 5.99 10.05 14.30
C GLY A 139 7.07 11.05 13.88
N LEU A 140 6.83 11.88 12.88
CA LEU A 140 7.79 12.87 12.36
C LEU A 140 7.59 14.30 12.88
N SER A 141 6.85 14.50 13.98
CA SER A 141 6.54 15.82 14.55
C SER A 141 7.80 16.66 14.83
N ARG A 142 8.93 16.04 15.17
CA ARG A 142 10.20 16.72 15.44
C ARG A 142 11.04 16.97 14.19
N ARG A 143 10.61 16.47 13.03
CA ARG A 143 11.34 16.51 11.76
C ARG A 143 10.68 17.39 10.70
N VAL A 144 9.64 18.12 11.08
CA VAL A 144 8.78 18.91 10.17
C VAL A 144 9.57 19.77 9.20
N GLU A 145 10.57 20.52 9.71
CA GLU A 145 11.41 21.43 8.92
C GLU A 145 12.70 20.77 8.39
N THR A 146 12.90 19.46 8.67
CA THR A 146 14.09 18.74 8.21
C THR A 146 13.98 18.48 6.71
N THR A 147 15.02 18.80 5.94
CA THR A 147 15.12 18.44 4.52
C THR A 147 15.06 16.92 4.40
N ALA A 148 14.21 16.40 3.50
CA ALA A 148 13.94 14.96 3.37
C ALA A 148 15.21 14.14 3.10
N GLY A 149 16.17 14.69 2.36
CA GLY A 149 17.47 14.06 2.12
C GLY A 149 18.35 13.87 3.36
N ASN A 150 18.07 14.62 4.45
CA ASN A 150 18.78 14.53 5.72
C ASN A 150 18.08 13.64 6.75
N LEU A 151 16.93 13.08 6.42
CA LEU A 151 16.23 12.10 7.24
C LEU A 151 16.94 10.75 7.18
N ALA A 152 16.92 9.99 8.28
CA ALA A 152 17.33 8.59 8.27
C ALA A 152 16.40 7.77 7.34
N HIS A 153 16.87 6.61 6.86
CA HIS A 153 16.12 5.81 5.88
C HIS A 153 14.70 5.44 6.35
N GLY A 154 14.52 5.02 7.60
CA GLY A 154 13.20 4.75 8.17
C GLY A 154 12.34 6.00 8.33
N GLU A 155 12.96 7.17 8.64
CA GLU A 155 12.24 8.45 8.67
C GLU A 155 11.76 8.85 7.25
N GLN A 156 12.56 8.58 6.20
CA GLN A 156 12.13 8.81 4.81
C GLN A 156 10.97 7.90 4.42
N ARG A 157 10.96 6.63 4.85
CA ARG A 157 9.81 5.72 4.65
C ARG A 157 8.57 6.20 5.39
N ALA A 158 8.71 6.65 6.64
CA ALA A 158 7.60 7.24 7.38
C ALA A 158 7.07 8.50 6.66
N LEU A 159 7.95 9.34 6.09
CA LEU A 159 7.56 10.49 5.29
C LEU A 159 6.77 10.08 4.04
N GLU A 160 7.20 9.04 3.33
CA GLU A 160 6.47 8.50 2.18
C GLU A 160 5.05 8.03 2.57
N LEU A 161 4.93 7.35 3.73
CA LEU A 161 3.62 6.98 4.27
C LEU A 161 2.77 8.20 4.61
N ALA A 162 3.35 9.26 5.20
CA ALA A 162 2.63 10.52 5.45
C ALA A 162 2.11 11.15 4.15
N MET A 163 2.92 11.16 3.08
CA MET A 163 2.49 11.63 1.76
C MET A 163 1.35 10.78 1.18
N ALA A 164 1.43 9.45 1.31
CA ALA A 164 0.37 8.54 0.87
C ALA A 164 -0.93 8.78 1.66
N LEU A 165 -0.86 8.91 2.98
CA LEU A 165 -2.01 9.23 3.85
C LEU A 165 -2.60 10.60 3.55
N ALA A 166 -1.75 11.58 3.21
CA ALA A 166 -2.18 12.93 2.85
C ALA A 166 -3.10 12.96 1.63
N THR A 167 -3.10 11.92 0.78
CA THR A 167 -4.08 11.76 -0.30
C THR A 167 -5.45 11.27 0.19
N GLN A 168 -5.61 10.98 1.50
CA GLN A 168 -6.82 10.44 2.13
C GLN A 168 -7.34 9.17 1.45
N PRO A 169 -6.52 8.13 1.33
CA PRO A 169 -6.88 6.93 0.60
C PRO A 169 -7.93 6.10 1.37
N LYS A 170 -8.79 5.40 0.61
CA LYS A 170 -9.64 4.33 1.13
C LYS A 170 -8.87 3.00 1.22
N LEU A 171 -7.87 2.82 0.36
CA LEU A 171 -6.99 1.65 0.30
C LEU A 171 -5.53 2.08 0.18
N LEU A 172 -4.69 1.64 1.11
CA LEU A 172 -3.25 1.83 1.11
C LEU A 172 -2.55 0.52 0.75
N LEU A 173 -1.81 0.51 -0.37
CA LEU A 173 -0.98 -0.62 -0.78
C LEU A 173 0.43 -0.43 -0.23
N LEU A 174 0.88 -1.38 0.57
CA LEU A 174 2.23 -1.42 1.14
C LEU A 174 3.00 -2.58 0.52
N ASP A 175 4.07 -2.25 -0.20
CA ASP A 175 4.88 -3.23 -0.95
C ASP A 175 6.25 -3.39 -0.27
N GLU A 176 6.39 -4.44 0.53
CA GLU A 176 7.57 -4.79 1.34
C GLU A 176 8.08 -3.62 2.21
N PRO A 177 7.22 -3.02 3.08
CA PRO A 177 7.59 -1.84 3.85
C PRO A 177 8.72 -2.08 4.84
N MET A 178 9.02 -3.33 5.24
CA MET A 178 10.12 -3.70 6.13
C MET A 178 11.40 -4.10 5.38
N ALA A 179 11.41 -4.15 4.04
CA ALA A 179 12.58 -4.61 3.29
C ALA A 179 13.81 -3.73 3.53
N GLY A 180 14.96 -4.35 3.88
CA GLY A 180 16.22 -3.64 4.09
C GLY A 180 16.33 -2.87 5.43
N THR A 181 15.35 -2.98 6.32
CA THR A 181 15.39 -2.38 7.66
C THR A 181 16.01 -3.32 8.69
N GLY A 182 16.63 -2.73 9.73
CA GLY A 182 17.06 -3.51 10.90
C GLY A 182 15.88 -3.87 11.82
N PRO A 183 16.08 -4.78 12.80
CA PRO A 183 14.99 -5.27 13.66
C PRO A 183 14.21 -4.16 14.40
N GLU A 184 14.91 -3.15 14.91
CA GLU A 184 14.27 -2.03 15.63
C GLU A 184 13.42 -1.16 14.69
N GLU A 185 13.90 -0.92 13.48
CA GLU A 185 13.21 -0.11 12.48
C GLU A 185 11.99 -0.87 11.93
N SER A 186 12.14 -2.18 11.71
CA SER A 186 11.03 -3.08 11.34
C SER A 186 9.94 -3.07 12.43
N ALA A 187 10.30 -3.19 13.71
CA ALA A 187 9.35 -3.14 14.81
C ALA A 187 8.56 -1.81 14.84
N ARG A 188 9.25 -0.68 14.67
CA ARG A 188 8.59 0.64 14.58
C ARG A 188 7.65 0.75 13.38
N MET A 189 8.02 0.17 12.23
CA MET A 189 7.18 0.14 11.04
C MET A 189 5.92 -0.70 11.27
N VAL A 190 6.03 -1.84 11.94
CA VAL A 190 4.90 -2.68 12.33
C VAL A 190 3.94 -1.90 13.24
N GLU A 191 4.44 -1.23 14.28
CA GLU A 191 3.61 -0.39 15.17
C GLU A 191 2.92 0.74 14.41
N LEU A 192 3.61 1.37 13.47
CA LEU A 192 3.03 2.40 12.61
C LEU A 192 1.89 1.83 11.75
N ILE A 193 2.11 0.68 11.09
CA ILE A 193 1.07 0.04 10.26
C ILE A 193 -0.13 -0.37 11.12
N GLU A 194 0.06 -0.91 12.33
CA GLU A 194 -1.03 -1.20 13.28
C GLU A 194 -1.85 0.05 13.63
N HIS A 195 -1.18 1.17 13.82
CA HIS A 195 -1.87 2.43 14.09
C HIS A 195 -2.70 2.87 12.86
N LEU A 196 -2.13 2.81 11.66
CA LEU A 196 -2.78 3.21 10.42
C LEU A 196 -3.96 2.30 10.05
N ALA A 197 -3.86 1.00 10.34
CA ALA A 197 -4.91 0.00 10.08
C ALA A 197 -6.26 0.34 10.73
N ARG A 198 -6.26 1.14 11.78
CA ARG A 198 -7.49 1.61 12.45
C ARG A 198 -8.25 2.66 11.63
N HIS A 199 -7.62 3.22 10.62
CA HIS A 199 -8.14 4.39 9.88
C HIS A 199 -8.24 4.17 8.38
N VAL A 200 -7.49 3.20 7.82
CA VAL A 200 -7.43 2.93 6.39
C VAL A 200 -7.33 1.43 6.13
N THR A 201 -8.00 0.95 5.07
CA THR A 201 -7.86 -0.43 4.58
C THR A 201 -6.46 -0.61 4.01
N ILE A 202 -5.80 -1.74 4.33
CA ILE A 202 -4.42 -1.99 3.90
C ILE A 202 -4.34 -3.29 3.09
N LEU A 203 -3.72 -3.22 1.92
CA LEU A 203 -3.20 -4.38 1.20
C LEU A 203 -1.68 -4.41 1.40
N LEU A 204 -1.21 -5.40 2.17
CA LEU A 204 0.18 -5.56 2.56
C LEU A 204 0.83 -6.69 1.75
N VAL A 205 1.91 -6.40 1.05
CA VAL A 205 2.79 -7.44 0.50
C VAL A 205 4.03 -7.51 1.38
N GLU A 206 4.28 -8.65 1.99
CA GLU A 206 5.42 -8.87 2.89
C GLU A 206 5.90 -10.32 2.84
N HIS A 207 7.16 -10.51 3.24
CA HIS A 207 7.78 -11.82 3.38
C HIS A 207 8.24 -12.10 4.82
N ASP A 208 8.22 -11.10 5.71
CA ASP A 208 8.40 -11.28 7.15
C ASP A 208 7.12 -11.85 7.76
N MET A 209 7.14 -13.16 8.01
CA MET A 209 5.96 -13.87 8.53
C MET A 209 5.56 -13.41 9.93
N ALA A 210 6.50 -12.96 10.77
CA ALA A 210 6.17 -12.46 12.10
C ALA A 210 5.36 -11.16 12.00
N ALA A 211 5.77 -10.26 11.12
CA ALA A 211 5.01 -9.04 10.82
C ALA A 211 3.65 -9.35 10.19
N VAL A 212 3.60 -10.26 9.21
CA VAL A 212 2.34 -10.66 8.56
C VAL A 212 1.34 -11.21 9.55
N PHE A 213 1.74 -12.18 10.40
CA PHE A 213 0.83 -12.79 11.37
C PHE A 213 0.40 -11.83 12.50
N ARG A 214 1.18 -10.79 12.75
CA ARG A 214 0.82 -9.75 13.72
C ARG A 214 -0.17 -8.73 13.15
N LEU A 215 -0.02 -8.38 11.88
CA LEU A 215 -0.76 -7.27 11.27
C LEU A 215 -2.04 -7.69 10.54
N ALA A 216 -2.05 -8.87 9.92
CA ALA A 216 -3.09 -9.23 8.97
C ALA A 216 -4.35 -9.78 9.64
N ASP A 217 -5.52 -9.30 9.22
CA ASP A 217 -6.82 -9.91 9.51
C ASP A 217 -7.05 -11.11 8.59
N ARG A 218 -6.61 -11.01 7.33
CA ARG A 218 -6.68 -12.06 6.31
C ARG A 218 -5.37 -12.15 5.54
N ILE A 219 -5.04 -13.37 5.12
CA ILE A 219 -3.85 -13.67 4.34
C ILE A 219 -4.25 -14.44 3.09
N SER A 220 -3.74 -14.00 1.94
CA SER A 220 -3.79 -14.76 0.68
C SER A 220 -2.40 -15.22 0.28
N VAL A 221 -2.28 -16.46 -0.15
CA VAL A 221 -1.00 -17.08 -0.53
C VAL A 221 -0.96 -17.28 -2.03
N LEU A 222 -0.04 -16.58 -2.69
CA LEU A 222 0.19 -16.64 -4.13
C LEU A 222 1.40 -17.54 -4.42
N VAL A 223 1.23 -18.54 -5.27
CA VAL A 223 2.30 -19.47 -5.71
C VAL A 223 2.17 -19.70 -7.21
N ASN A 224 3.26 -19.50 -7.96
CA ASN A 224 3.30 -19.70 -9.42
C ASN A 224 2.13 -19.04 -10.17
N GLY A 225 1.77 -17.82 -9.74
CA GLY A 225 0.71 -17.00 -10.35
C GLY A 225 -0.71 -17.40 -9.97
N GLN A 226 -0.92 -18.30 -9.00
CA GLN A 226 -2.24 -18.75 -8.53
C GLN A 226 -2.38 -18.56 -7.02
N LEU A 227 -3.57 -18.17 -6.57
CA LEU A 227 -3.90 -18.20 -5.15
C LEU A 227 -4.18 -19.65 -4.74
N ILE A 228 -3.43 -20.14 -3.76
CA ILE A 228 -3.57 -21.49 -3.23
C ILE A 228 -4.37 -21.55 -1.93
N ALA A 229 -4.40 -20.45 -1.18
CA ALA A 229 -5.17 -20.31 0.06
C ALA A 229 -5.53 -18.85 0.31
N THR A 230 -6.67 -18.62 0.98
CA THR A 230 -7.08 -17.34 1.56
C THR A 230 -7.85 -17.63 2.84
N GLY A 231 -7.47 -16.98 3.95
CA GLY A 231 -8.12 -17.20 5.25
C GLY A 231 -7.53 -16.31 6.33
N THR A 232 -7.95 -16.55 7.57
CA THR A 232 -7.33 -15.94 8.76
C THR A 232 -5.87 -16.42 8.92
N PRO A 233 -5.02 -15.71 9.69
CA PRO A 233 -3.66 -16.13 9.97
C PRO A 233 -3.55 -17.59 10.44
N ASP A 234 -4.46 -18.03 11.33
CA ASP A 234 -4.45 -19.38 11.87
C ASP A 234 -4.85 -20.43 10.83
N GLU A 235 -5.87 -20.14 9.99
CA GLU A 235 -6.28 -21.02 8.90
C GLU A 235 -5.14 -21.23 7.89
N VAL A 236 -4.48 -20.14 7.47
CA VAL A 236 -3.37 -20.17 6.52
C VAL A 236 -2.16 -20.91 7.10
N ARG A 237 -1.85 -20.71 8.39
CA ARG A 237 -0.78 -21.45 9.09
C ARG A 237 -1.05 -22.95 9.16
N ALA A 238 -2.32 -23.34 9.34
CA ALA A 238 -2.72 -24.74 9.44
C ALA A 238 -2.83 -25.45 8.08
N ASP A 239 -2.92 -24.69 6.97
CA ASP A 239 -3.17 -25.25 5.63
C ASP A 239 -1.98 -26.10 5.13
N PRO A 240 -2.21 -27.41 4.81
CA PRO A 240 -1.14 -28.30 4.34
C PRO A 240 -0.56 -27.90 2.98
N ALA A 241 -1.34 -27.25 2.11
CA ALA A 241 -0.85 -26.79 0.81
C ALA A 241 0.11 -25.61 0.99
N VAL A 242 -0.22 -24.68 1.90
CA VAL A 242 0.64 -23.53 2.25
C VAL A 242 1.95 -24.02 2.88
N ARG A 243 1.88 -24.95 3.83
CA ARG A 243 3.08 -25.53 4.45
C ARG A 243 4.01 -26.15 3.42
N ARG A 244 3.49 -26.98 2.53
CA ARG A 244 4.31 -27.64 1.47
C ARG A 244 4.88 -26.65 0.46
N ALA A 245 4.13 -25.60 0.10
CA ALA A 245 4.51 -24.70 -0.99
C ALA A 245 5.37 -23.51 -0.52
N TYR A 246 5.26 -23.10 0.75
CA TYR A 246 5.82 -21.83 1.18
C TYR A 246 6.43 -21.83 2.59
N LEU A 247 5.75 -22.41 3.60
CA LEU A 247 6.19 -22.27 4.99
C LEU A 247 7.26 -23.31 5.39
N GLY A 248 7.34 -24.46 4.67
CA GLY A 248 8.23 -25.57 5.04
C GLY A 248 7.91 -26.17 6.41
N ASP A 249 8.84 -26.96 6.96
CA ASP A 249 8.70 -27.59 8.29
C ASP A 249 9.16 -26.67 9.45
N HIS A 250 9.35 -25.38 9.22
CA HIS A 250 10.01 -24.43 10.12
C HIS A 250 9.05 -23.50 10.89
N LEU A 251 7.76 -23.90 11.07
CA LEU A 251 6.83 -23.19 11.97
C LEU A 251 6.25 -24.12 13.01
#